data_50124f391b17967ba344072254aa5c32
#
_entry.id   50124f391b17967ba344072254aa5c32
#
_cell.length_a   1.000
_cell.length_b   1.000
_cell.length_c   1.000
_cell.angle_alpha   90.00
_cell.angle_beta   90.00
_cell.angle_gamma   90.00
#
_symmetry.space_group_name_H-M   'P 1'
#
loop_
_entity.id
_entity.type
_entity.pdbx_description
1 polymer ?
#
loop_
_entity_poly.entity_id
_entity_poly.type
_entity_poly.pdbx_seq_one_letter_code
_entity_poly.pdbx_strand_id
1 'polypeptide(L)'
;MISSYDGCNGHHHIPPVASFIKMKNFYTKLKERTFANNKQKNTELWDVEGIFHNQKLKFDLRPLKNNIKTGTFKTKADKMVFDIQDQYIIVDVKELHQYLKKENLKKVYLQDLISNLDWNIILPK
;
A
#
# COMPACT_ATOMS: atom_id res chain seq x y z
N MET A 1 8.47 21.20 5.91
CA MET A 1 8.13 20.52 5.84
C MET A 1 7.72 20.63 5.52
N ILE A 2 7.98 21.05 5.08
CA ILE A 2 7.71 20.66 4.80
C ILE A 2 7.38 20.80 4.36
N SER A 3 7.52 21.28 4.07
CA SER A 3 7.17 20.88 3.76
C SER A 3 6.94 21.12 3.30
N SER A 4 7.01 21.66 3.02
CA SER A 4 6.64 21.31 2.74
C SER A 4 6.35 21.70 2.35
N TYR A 5 6.60 22.41 2.29
CA TYR A 5 6.18 22.20 2.05
C TYR A 5 5.86 22.63 1.83
N ASP A 6 5.99 23.22 1.78
CA ASP A 6 5.60 23.15 1.65
C ASP A 6 5.34 23.61 1.42
N GLY A 7 5.31 24.29 1.26
CA GLY A 7 4.98 24.12 1.28
C GLY A 7 4.63 24.71 0.99
N CYS A 8 4.63 25.40 0.92
CA CYS A 8 4.18 25.36 0.70
C CYS A 8 3.69 25.84 0.60
N ASN A 9 3.53 26.51 0.49
CA ASN A 9 2.93 26.44 0.40
C ASN A 9 2.06 26.66 0.46
N GLY A 10 1.60 26.93 0.39
CA GLY A 10 0.88 26.73 0.60
C GLY A 10 -0.04 26.88 0.25
N HIS A 11 -0.54 26.82 0.04
CA HIS A 11 -1.21 26.41 -0.22
C HIS A 11 -1.90 25.98 -0.65
N HIS A 12 -2.51 25.62 -0.62
CA HIS A 12 -3.34 24.96 -1.21
C HIS A 12 -3.57 23.73 -0.98
N HIS A 13 -4.51 23.17 -0.58
CA HIS A 13 -4.45 21.85 -0.40
C HIS A 13 -4.57 21.16 -1.68
N ILE A 14 -3.90 20.13 -1.80
CA ILE A 14 -3.96 19.38 -3.04
C ILE A 14 -3.94 17.92 -2.64
N PRO A 15 -5.14 17.32 -2.37
CA PRO A 15 -5.20 15.94 -1.86
C PRO A 15 -4.40 14.92 -2.65
N PRO A 16 -4.40 14.95 -4.02
CA PRO A 16 -3.57 14.02 -4.78
C PRO A 16 -2.08 14.17 -4.49
N VAL A 17 -1.62 15.39 -4.26
CA VAL A 17 -0.21 15.64 -3.94
C VAL A 17 0.13 15.09 -2.56
N ALA A 18 -0.76 15.27 -1.59
CA ALA A 18 -0.55 14.75 -0.25
C ALA A 18 -0.47 13.22 -0.27
N SER A 19 -1.36 12.56 -1.02
CA SER A 19 -1.32 11.10 -1.17
C SER A 19 -0.03 10.64 -1.82
N PHE A 20 0.44 11.34 -2.85
CA PHE A 20 1.68 11.01 -3.52
C PHE A 20 2.88 11.10 -2.57
N ILE A 21 2.94 12.14 -1.75
CA ILE A 21 4.02 12.33 -0.78
C ILE A 21 4.04 11.19 0.23
N LYS A 22 2.88 10.76 0.72
CA LYS A 22 2.77 9.64 1.66
C LYS A 22 3.28 8.34 1.04
N MET A 23 2.90 8.07 -0.20
CA MET A 23 3.37 6.89 -0.93
C MET A 23 4.88 6.95 -1.15
N LYS A 24 5.40 8.13 -1.46
CA LYS A 24 6.84 8.32 -1.64
C LYS A 24 7.62 7.96 -0.37
N ASN A 25 7.05 8.22 0.81
CA ASN A 25 7.68 7.83 2.06
C ASN A 25 7.82 6.31 2.18
N PHE A 26 6.83 5.56 1.71
CA PHE A 26 6.97 4.10 1.67
C PHE A 26 8.10 3.69 0.73
N TYR A 27 8.20 4.32 -0.44
CA TYR A 27 9.23 3.99 -1.43
C TYR A 27 10.63 4.10 -0.86
N THR A 28 10.87 5.02 0.08
CA THR A 28 12.19 5.19 0.68
C THR A 28 12.64 3.98 1.49
N LYS A 29 11.73 3.09 1.84
CA LYS A 29 12.03 1.87 2.59
C LYS A 29 12.46 0.71 1.68
N LEU A 30 12.45 0.92 0.38
CA LEU A 30 12.82 -0.09 -0.62
C LEU A 30 14.17 0.23 -1.24
N LYS A 31 14.93 -0.81 -1.57
CA LYS A 31 16.17 -0.70 -2.35
C LYS A 31 15.89 -1.11 -3.79
N GLU A 32 16.70 -0.57 -4.73
CA GLU A 32 16.64 -0.92 -6.15
C GLU A 32 15.23 -0.83 -6.72
N ARG A 33 14.60 0.31 -6.53
CA ARG A 33 13.20 0.54 -6.90
C ARG A 33 13.01 0.61 -8.41
N THR A 34 11.95 -0.04 -8.90
CA THR A 34 11.46 0.09 -10.27
C THR A 34 9.98 0.36 -10.21
N PHE A 35 9.56 1.49 -10.76
CA PHE A 35 8.14 1.86 -10.74
C PHE A 35 7.42 1.23 -11.92
N ALA A 36 6.17 0.79 -11.69
CA ALA A 36 5.35 0.21 -12.73
C ALA A 36 5.04 1.28 -13.80
N ASN A 37 5.09 0.87 -15.07
CA ASN A 37 4.62 1.74 -16.15
C ASN A 37 3.09 1.72 -16.20
N ASN A 38 2.49 2.53 -17.08
CA ASN A 38 1.04 2.65 -17.14
C ASN A 38 0.36 1.31 -17.48
N LYS A 39 0.95 0.52 -18.37
CA LYS A 39 0.42 -0.78 -18.73
C LYS A 39 0.42 -1.71 -17.53
N GLN A 40 1.53 -1.78 -16.81
CA GLN A 40 1.63 -2.63 -15.62
C GLN A 40 0.66 -2.21 -14.52
N LYS A 41 0.51 -0.90 -14.30
CA LYS A 41 -0.47 -0.40 -13.32
C LYS A 41 -1.89 -0.80 -13.70
N ASN A 42 -2.23 -0.74 -14.98
CA ASN A 42 -3.60 -0.99 -15.43
C ASN A 42 -3.93 -2.48 -15.56
N THR A 43 -2.97 -3.31 -15.93
CA THR A 43 -3.21 -4.74 -16.16
C THR A 43 -2.76 -5.62 -15.01
N GLU A 44 -1.70 -5.26 -14.30
CA GLU A 44 -1.14 -6.06 -13.21
C GLU A 44 -1.42 -5.45 -11.84
N LEU A 45 -1.77 -4.18 -11.81
CA LEU A 45 -2.25 -3.49 -10.61
C LEU A 45 -1.20 -3.41 -9.47
N TRP A 46 0.09 -3.31 -9.82
CA TRP A 46 1.12 -3.01 -8.84
C TRP A 46 1.74 -1.64 -9.12
N ASP A 47 2.40 -1.06 -8.14
CA ASP A 47 2.93 0.31 -8.21
C ASP A 47 4.45 0.37 -8.27
N VAL A 48 5.13 -0.45 -7.48
CA VAL A 48 6.58 -0.41 -7.37
C VAL A 48 7.13 -1.79 -7.07
N GLU A 49 8.30 -2.09 -7.62
CA GLU A 49 9.07 -3.28 -7.29
C GLU A 49 10.37 -2.84 -6.62
N GLY A 50 10.75 -3.51 -5.55
CA GLY A 50 11.98 -3.18 -4.86
C GLY A 50 12.36 -4.24 -3.85
N ILE A 51 13.55 -4.08 -3.27
CA ILE A 51 14.06 -5.02 -2.28
C ILE A 51 13.62 -4.58 -0.89
N PHE A 52 12.91 -5.47 -0.21
CA PHE A 52 12.44 -5.27 1.15
C PHE A 52 12.75 -6.53 1.95
N HIS A 53 13.44 -6.37 3.10
CA HIS A 53 13.89 -7.50 3.91
C HIS A 53 14.60 -8.57 3.07
N ASN A 54 15.51 -8.12 2.20
CA ASN A 54 16.34 -8.97 1.34
C ASN A 54 15.56 -9.76 0.29
N GLN A 55 14.32 -9.36 0.01
CA GLN A 55 13.50 -9.99 -1.03
C GLN A 55 13.07 -8.95 -2.05
N LYS A 56 13.14 -9.31 -3.33
CA LYS A 56 12.64 -8.46 -4.42
C LYS A 56 11.16 -8.72 -4.60
N LEU A 57 10.34 -7.71 -4.32
CA LEU A 57 8.89 -7.84 -4.24
C LEU A 57 8.20 -6.72 -5.01
N LYS A 58 7.03 -7.03 -5.57
CA LYS A 58 6.13 -6.03 -6.17
C LYS A 58 5.07 -5.64 -5.16
N PHE A 59 4.83 -4.35 -5.06
CA PHE A 59 3.91 -3.78 -4.06
C PHE A 59 2.76 -3.05 -4.75
N ASP A 60 1.56 -3.26 -4.24
CA ASP A 60 0.34 -2.54 -4.63
C ASP A 60 -0.04 -1.65 -3.45
N LEU A 61 -0.01 -0.33 -3.64
CA LEU A 61 -0.27 0.63 -2.57
C LEU A 61 -1.72 1.08 -2.60
N ARG A 62 -2.41 0.94 -1.49
CA ARG A 62 -3.82 1.27 -1.33
C ARG A 62 -4.03 2.25 -0.18
N PRO A 63 -4.10 3.57 -0.47
CA PRO A 63 -4.43 4.54 0.57
C PRO A 63 -5.84 4.31 1.11
N LEU A 64 -6.00 4.33 2.42
CA LEU A 64 -7.29 4.17 3.07
C LEU A 64 -7.55 5.31 4.03
N LYS A 65 -8.78 5.83 4.01
CA LYS A 65 -9.21 6.86 4.95
C LYS A 65 -9.68 6.26 6.27
N ASN A 66 -10.38 5.14 6.18
CA ASN A 66 -10.86 4.39 7.33
C ASN A 66 -10.13 3.05 7.36
N ASN A 67 -10.25 2.32 8.46
CA ASN A 67 -9.59 1.03 8.59
C ASN A 67 -10.38 -0.10 7.91
N ILE A 68 -11.03 0.21 6.79
CA ILE A 68 -11.87 -0.72 6.04
C ILE A 68 -11.46 -0.69 4.58
N LYS A 69 -11.24 -1.86 4.00
CA LYS A 69 -10.99 -2.00 2.57
C LYS A 69 -12.20 -2.66 1.91
N THR A 70 -12.74 -1.98 0.90
CA THR A 70 -13.82 -2.50 0.06
C THR A 70 -13.39 -2.50 -1.40
N GLY A 71 -14.25 -3.01 -2.29
CA GLY A 71 -13.98 -3.05 -3.70
C GLY A 71 -13.06 -4.19 -4.08
N THR A 72 -12.25 -3.99 -5.12
CA THR A 72 -11.42 -5.07 -5.62
C THR A 72 -10.16 -5.28 -4.79
N PHE A 73 -9.82 -6.54 -4.59
CA PHE A 73 -8.54 -6.95 -4.02
C PHE A 73 -7.64 -7.58 -5.10
N LYS A 74 -8.03 -7.44 -6.35
CA LYS A 74 -7.31 -8.02 -7.48
C LYS A 74 -5.97 -7.32 -7.68
N THR A 75 -4.90 -8.09 -7.83
CA THR A 75 -3.57 -7.56 -8.09
C THR A 75 -2.62 -8.69 -8.41
N LYS A 76 -1.58 -8.39 -9.19
CA LYS A 76 -0.46 -9.32 -9.42
C LYS A 76 0.76 -8.95 -8.60
N ALA A 77 0.62 -8.03 -7.66
CA ALA A 77 1.68 -7.72 -6.71
C ALA A 77 1.93 -8.89 -5.76
N ASP A 78 3.12 -8.92 -5.18
CA ASP A 78 3.45 -9.90 -4.13
C ASP A 78 2.88 -9.47 -2.79
N LYS A 79 2.87 -8.17 -2.53
CA LYS A 79 2.42 -7.59 -1.26
C LYS A 79 1.47 -6.43 -1.54
N MET A 80 0.48 -6.25 -0.66
CA MET A 80 -0.40 -5.09 -0.68
C MET A 80 -0.08 -4.23 0.53
N VAL A 81 0.04 -2.92 0.31
CA VAL A 81 0.37 -1.96 1.35
C VAL A 81 -0.82 -1.06 1.58
N PHE A 82 -1.37 -1.11 2.78
CA PHE A 82 -2.43 -0.19 3.18
C PHE A 82 -1.81 1.03 3.83
N ASP A 83 -1.98 2.18 3.18
CA ASP A 83 -1.46 3.46 3.66
C ASP A 83 -2.55 4.11 4.50
N ILE A 84 -2.36 4.12 5.81
CA ILE A 84 -3.26 4.78 6.74
C ILE A 84 -2.53 5.93 7.42
N GLN A 85 -3.23 6.67 8.26
CA GLN A 85 -2.78 7.98 8.74
C GLN A 85 -1.35 7.99 9.29
N ASP A 86 -1.00 7.06 10.15
CA ASP A 86 0.26 7.08 10.88
C ASP A 86 1.15 5.86 10.65
N GLN A 87 0.71 4.94 9.77
CA GLN A 87 1.48 3.73 9.54
C GLN A 87 1.12 3.06 8.21
N TYR A 88 1.98 2.13 7.79
CA TYR A 88 1.72 1.25 6.66
C TYR A 88 1.48 -0.15 7.18
N ILE A 89 0.49 -0.84 6.61
CA ILE A 89 0.23 -2.23 6.92
C ILE A 89 0.48 -3.03 5.65
N ILE A 90 1.46 -3.93 5.69
CA ILE A 90 1.87 -4.73 4.54
C ILE A 90 1.38 -6.15 4.75
N VAL A 91 0.64 -6.68 3.78
CA VAL A 91 0.14 -8.06 3.83
C VAL A 91 0.59 -8.84 2.60
N ASP A 92 0.68 -10.15 2.72
CA ASP A 92 0.97 -11.04 1.59
C ASP A 92 -0.30 -11.20 0.74
N VAL A 93 -0.18 -10.93 -0.56
CA VAL A 93 -1.34 -10.96 -1.45
C VAL A 93 -1.93 -12.35 -1.58
N LYS A 94 -1.08 -13.38 -1.72
CA LYS A 94 -1.55 -14.75 -1.85
C LYS A 94 -2.35 -15.18 -0.61
N GLU A 95 -1.83 -14.88 0.55
CA GLU A 95 -2.49 -15.20 1.81
C GLU A 95 -3.80 -14.41 1.96
N LEU A 96 -3.78 -13.13 1.58
CA LEU A 96 -4.97 -12.29 1.60
C LEU A 96 -6.07 -12.88 0.72
N HIS A 97 -5.73 -13.27 -0.52
CA HIS A 97 -6.71 -13.86 -1.43
C HIS A 97 -7.29 -15.16 -0.89
N GLN A 98 -6.47 -16.00 -0.27
CA GLN A 98 -6.95 -17.24 0.34
C GLN A 98 -7.90 -16.95 1.50
N TYR A 99 -7.58 -15.96 2.32
CA TYR A 99 -8.41 -15.56 3.46
C TYR A 99 -9.77 -15.04 2.98
N LEU A 100 -9.78 -14.14 1.98
CA LEU A 100 -11.01 -13.59 1.44
C LEU A 100 -11.91 -14.67 0.84
N LYS A 101 -11.32 -15.63 0.15
CA LYS A 101 -12.06 -16.73 -0.46
C LYS A 101 -12.64 -17.65 0.61
N LYS A 102 -11.84 -18.01 1.61
CA LYS A 102 -12.27 -18.89 2.69
C LYS A 102 -13.42 -18.29 3.48
N GLU A 103 -13.33 -16.99 3.82
CA GLU A 103 -14.33 -16.31 4.62
C GLU A 103 -15.45 -15.69 3.77
N ASN A 104 -15.35 -15.78 2.44
CA ASN A 104 -16.31 -15.22 1.48
C ASN A 104 -16.58 -13.73 1.73
N LEU A 105 -15.50 -12.95 1.86
CA LEU A 105 -15.57 -11.54 2.21
C LEU A 105 -15.38 -10.64 1.00
N LYS A 106 -16.13 -9.53 0.97
CA LYS A 106 -15.99 -8.47 -0.02
C LYS A 106 -15.52 -7.17 0.61
N LYS A 107 -15.49 -7.13 1.92
CA LYS A 107 -15.08 -5.99 2.72
C LYS A 107 -14.27 -6.51 3.90
N VAL A 108 -13.17 -5.85 4.23
CA VAL A 108 -12.28 -6.32 5.27
C VAL A 108 -11.89 -5.15 6.18
N TYR A 109 -11.92 -5.39 7.48
CA TYR A 109 -11.34 -4.47 8.45
C TYR A 109 -9.86 -4.81 8.59
N LEU A 110 -9.01 -3.77 8.61
CA LEU A 110 -7.56 -3.99 8.74
C LEU A 110 -7.20 -4.76 10.00
N GLN A 111 -7.94 -4.53 11.09
CA GLN A 111 -7.72 -5.25 12.33
C GLN A 111 -7.88 -6.76 12.14
N ASP A 112 -8.84 -7.18 11.34
CA ASP A 112 -9.07 -8.60 11.05
C ASP A 112 -7.93 -9.18 10.25
N LEU A 113 -7.36 -8.41 9.31
CA LEU A 113 -6.20 -8.85 8.55
C LEU A 113 -4.98 -9.02 9.44
N ILE A 114 -4.74 -8.06 10.32
CA ILE A 114 -3.62 -8.14 11.26
C ILE A 114 -3.76 -9.36 12.16
N SER A 115 -4.98 -9.67 12.59
CA SER A 115 -5.23 -10.79 13.51
C SER A 115 -5.21 -12.15 12.82
N ASN A 116 -5.60 -12.23 11.55
CA ASN A 116 -5.84 -13.53 10.89
C ASN A 116 -4.81 -13.92 9.85
N LEU A 117 -4.05 -12.97 9.29
CA LEU A 117 -3.00 -13.30 8.34
C LEU A 117 -1.70 -13.58 9.08
N ASP A 118 -1.03 -14.67 8.71
CA ASP A 118 0.24 -15.04 9.33
C ASP A 118 1.35 -14.06 8.97
N TRP A 119 1.35 -13.59 7.72
CA TRP A 119 2.36 -12.65 7.26
C TRP A 119 1.76 -11.25 7.16
N ASN A 120 2.12 -10.40 8.10
CA ASN A 120 1.79 -8.98 8.03
C ASN A 120 2.87 -8.18 8.76
N ILE A 121 3.11 -6.96 8.30
CA ILE A 121 4.09 -6.06 8.89
C ILE A 121 3.44 -4.70 9.07
N ILE A 122 3.60 -4.13 10.26
CA ILE A 122 3.14 -2.77 10.56
C ILE A 122 4.36 -1.88 10.63
N LEU A 123 4.45 -0.89 9.73
CA LEU A 123 5.55 0.06 9.69
C LEU A 123 5.04 1.44 10.10
N PRO A 124 5.59 2.02 11.17
CA PRO A 124 5.28 3.41 11.49
C PRO A 124 5.86 4.33 10.41
N LYS A 125 5.18 5.43 10.18
CA LYS A 125 5.65 6.45 9.23
C LYS A 125 6.76 7.35 9.83
#